data_710fa8fb540be5f92abb6e618fd15613
#
_entry.id   710fa8fb540be5f92abb6e618fd15613
#
_cell.length_a   1.000
_cell.length_b   1.000
_cell.length_c   1.000
_cell.angle_alpha   90.00
_cell.angle_beta   90.00
_cell.angle_gamma   90.00
#
_symmetry.space_group_name_H-M   'P 1'
#
loop_
_entity.id
_entity.type
_entity.pdbx_description
1 polymer ?
#
loop_
_entity_poly.entity_id
_entity_poly.type
_entity_poly.pdbx_seq_one_letter_code
_entity_poly.pdbx_strand_id
1 'polypeptide(L)'
;MYLIMDFHTIISQLNSSSEWKQWREIHKDCFLSYGFVLLDEANKDAWQVGYFCSNTDRMTTFVVQSNKITVGPELEVMKDESGVLPLKLNEIKIDDTSAMNHANQARLKSFSAEQPLKIFFILQTLNIGTIYNVTFLTKSLRTLNFKISAQTGEVITQSSESLVQMDKKK
;
A
#
# COMPACT_ATOMS: atom_id res chain seq x y z
N MET A 1 8.80 17.15 3.60
CA MET A 1 9.37 15.85 3.18
C MET A 1 8.69 14.74 3.96
N TYR A 2 8.24 13.71 3.30
CA TYR A 2 7.61 12.55 3.93
C TYR A 2 8.69 11.51 4.23
N LEU A 3 8.79 11.11 5.50
CA LEU A 3 9.62 9.98 5.92
C LEU A 3 8.72 8.78 6.17
N ILE A 4 9.00 7.69 5.46
CA ILE A 4 8.27 6.43 5.58
C ILE A 4 9.30 5.37 5.98
N MET A 5 8.96 4.53 6.95
CA MET A 5 9.82 3.40 7.31
C MET A 5 9.89 2.43 6.12
N ASP A 6 11.09 2.06 5.73
CA ASP A 6 11.35 1.20 4.57
C ASP A 6 10.63 -0.15 4.68
N PHE A 7 9.92 -0.54 3.63
CA PHE A 7 9.11 -1.76 3.59
C PHE A 7 9.94 -3.04 3.77
N HIS A 8 11.17 -3.08 3.25
CA HIS A 8 12.05 -4.22 3.47
C HIS A 8 12.39 -4.39 4.97
N THR A 9 12.57 -3.29 5.68
CA THR A 9 12.76 -3.29 7.14
C THR A 9 11.52 -3.80 7.84
N ILE A 10 10.33 -3.37 7.43
CA ILE A 10 9.04 -3.86 7.95
C ILE A 10 8.91 -5.37 7.78
N ILE A 11 9.20 -5.89 6.59
CA ILE A 11 9.16 -7.33 6.30
C ILE A 11 10.18 -8.10 7.15
N SER A 12 11.38 -7.55 7.36
CA SER A 12 12.39 -8.17 8.22
C SER A 12 11.94 -8.25 9.68
N GLN A 13 11.33 -7.20 10.20
CA GLN A 13 10.75 -7.19 11.55
C GLN A 13 9.63 -8.23 11.67
N LEU A 14 8.72 -8.26 10.69
CA LEU A 14 7.62 -9.22 10.66
C LEU A 14 8.14 -10.67 10.65
N ASN A 15 9.05 -10.98 9.75
CA ASN A 15 9.60 -12.34 9.58
C ASN A 15 10.37 -12.82 10.83
N SER A 16 10.89 -11.91 11.63
CA SER A 16 11.60 -12.22 12.88
C SER A 16 10.66 -12.44 14.06
N SER A 17 9.39 -12.07 13.93
CA SER A 17 8.41 -12.16 15.01
C SER A 17 7.91 -13.58 15.25
N SER A 18 7.53 -13.87 16.50
CA SER A 18 6.90 -15.13 16.86
C SER A 18 5.52 -15.28 16.23
N GLU A 19 4.78 -14.19 16.13
CA GLU A 19 3.43 -14.15 15.55
C GLU A 19 3.43 -14.61 14.09
N TRP A 20 4.35 -14.09 13.29
CA TRP A 20 4.47 -14.48 11.89
C TRP A 20 4.97 -15.92 11.73
N LYS A 21 5.96 -16.32 12.51
CA LYS A 21 6.52 -17.69 12.47
C LYS A 21 5.45 -18.74 12.78
N GLN A 22 4.66 -18.55 13.84
CA GLN A 22 3.56 -19.44 14.21
C GLN A 22 2.48 -19.49 13.11
N TRP A 23 2.10 -18.33 12.59
CA TRP A 23 1.13 -18.25 11.50
C TRP A 23 1.64 -18.96 10.24
N ARG A 24 2.93 -18.77 9.89
CA ARG A 24 3.56 -19.33 8.70
C ARG A 24 3.63 -20.86 8.71
N GLU A 25 3.76 -21.48 9.86
CA GLU A 25 3.78 -22.95 9.99
C GLU A 25 2.50 -23.60 9.44
N ILE A 26 1.37 -22.93 9.61
CA ILE A 26 0.05 -23.39 9.17
C ILE A 26 -0.27 -22.92 7.75
N HIS A 27 0.26 -21.77 7.33
CA HIS A 27 -0.08 -21.07 6.09
C HIS A 27 1.09 -21.06 5.08
N LYS A 28 1.65 -22.24 4.79
CA LYS A 28 2.86 -22.37 3.93
C LYS A 28 2.65 -21.93 2.49
N ASP A 29 1.43 -22.07 1.96
CA ASP A 29 1.07 -21.77 0.57
C ASP A 29 0.63 -20.33 0.35
N CYS A 30 0.63 -19.52 1.39
CA CYS A 30 0.26 -18.10 1.30
C CYS A 30 1.45 -17.26 0.86
N PHE A 31 1.20 -16.20 0.11
CA PHE A 31 2.23 -15.30 -0.39
C PHE A 31 1.98 -13.86 0.04
N LEU A 32 3.05 -13.07 0.10
CA LEU A 32 3.00 -11.64 0.33
C LEU A 32 2.25 -10.97 -0.83
N SER A 33 1.24 -10.16 -0.52
CA SER A 33 0.36 -9.53 -1.50
C SER A 33 0.48 -8.02 -1.54
N TYR A 34 0.54 -7.37 -0.38
CA TYR A 34 0.63 -5.91 -0.33
C TYR A 34 1.27 -5.41 0.97
N GLY A 35 1.75 -4.17 0.90
CA GLY A 35 2.03 -3.33 2.06
C GLY A 35 1.17 -2.07 1.98
N PHE A 36 0.63 -1.62 3.11
CA PHE A 36 -0.18 -0.41 3.21
C PHE A 36 0.20 0.40 4.43
N VAL A 37 0.29 1.71 4.27
CA VAL A 37 0.38 2.65 5.39
C VAL A 37 -0.48 3.88 5.13
N LEU A 38 -1.20 4.32 6.15
CA LEU A 38 -1.90 5.60 6.15
C LEU A 38 -0.99 6.67 6.74
N LEU A 39 -0.59 7.63 5.91
CA LEU A 39 0.30 8.71 6.32
C LEU A 39 -0.53 9.86 6.90
N ASP A 40 -0.82 9.76 8.17
CA ASP A 40 -1.28 10.83 9.05
C ASP A 40 -0.51 10.75 10.36
N GLU A 41 -0.71 11.71 11.26
CA GLU A 41 0.07 11.77 12.53
C GLU A 41 -0.14 10.55 13.43
N ALA A 42 -1.31 9.93 13.37
CA ALA A 42 -1.66 8.79 14.21
C ALA A 42 -1.18 7.43 13.66
N ASN A 43 -1.10 7.28 12.33
CA ASN A 43 -0.95 5.98 11.67
C ASN A 43 0.33 5.83 10.83
N LYS A 44 1.10 6.88 10.63
CA LYS A 44 2.28 6.91 9.74
C LYS A 44 3.35 5.83 10.00
N ASP A 45 3.35 5.25 11.20
CA ASP A 45 4.30 4.21 11.60
C ASP A 45 3.65 2.83 11.66
N ALA A 46 2.37 2.70 11.30
CA ALA A 46 1.63 1.45 11.33
C ALA A 46 1.49 0.86 9.92
N TRP A 47 2.41 -0.03 9.55
CA TRP A 47 2.31 -0.77 8.30
C TRP A 47 1.35 -1.95 8.43
N GLN A 48 0.49 -2.10 7.45
CA GLN A 48 -0.32 -3.30 7.24
C GLN A 48 0.34 -4.14 6.14
N VAL A 49 0.60 -5.41 6.44
CA VAL A 49 1.24 -6.36 5.53
C VAL A 49 0.28 -7.51 5.27
N GLY A 50 -0.16 -7.66 4.03
CA GLY A 50 -1.14 -8.66 3.64
C GLY A 50 -0.53 -9.90 3.01
N TYR A 51 -0.93 -11.07 3.50
CA TYR A 51 -0.63 -12.38 2.93
C TYR A 51 -1.91 -13.03 2.41
N PHE A 52 -1.88 -13.44 1.15
CA PHE A 52 -3.00 -14.07 0.47
C PHE A 52 -2.78 -15.58 0.33
N CYS A 53 -3.82 -16.36 0.64
CA CYS A 53 -3.83 -17.80 0.51
C CYS A 53 -4.76 -18.21 -0.62
N SER A 54 -4.20 -18.64 -1.74
CA SER A 54 -4.95 -18.93 -2.97
C SER A 54 -5.85 -20.17 -2.86
N ASN A 55 -5.52 -21.11 -1.95
CA ASN A 55 -6.31 -22.32 -1.70
C ASN A 55 -7.61 -22.04 -0.92
N THR A 56 -7.66 -20.96 -0.16
CA THR A 56 -8.84 -20.57 0.65
C THR A 56 -9.48 -19.24 0.22
N ASP A 57 -8.82 -18.51 -0.72
CA ASP A 57 -9.21 -17.16 -1.13
C ASP A 57 -9.30 -16.16 0.03
N ARG A 58 -8.40 -16.31 1.01
CA ARG A 58 -8.40 -15.48 2.22
C ARG A 58 -7.12 -14.68 2.36
N MET A 59 -7.27 -13.53 2.98
CA MET A 59 -6.20 -12.59 3.30
C MET A 59 -6.01 -12.51 4.81
N THR A 60 -4.78 -12.65 5.28
CA THR A 60 -4.38 -12.30 6.64
C THR A 60 -3.55 -11.04 6.61
N THR A 61 -3.92 -10.05 7.41
CA THR A 61 -3.18 -8.79 7.52
C THR A 61 -2.47 -8.71 8.86
N PHE A 62 -1.16 -8.48 8.81
CA PHE A 62 -0.34 -8.17 9.98
C PHE A 62 -0.21 -6.65 10.11
N VAL A 63 -0.36 -6.12 11.31
CA VAL A 63 -0.04 -4.73 11.60
C VAL A 63 1.31 -4.68 12.30
N VAL A 64 2.27 -4.01 11.68
CA VAL A 64 3.63 -3.80 12.20
C VAL A 64 3.75 -2.33 12.60
N GLN A 65 3.81 -2.07 13.90
CA GLN A 65 3.91 -0.71 14.44
C GLN A 65 4.99 -0.66 15.52
N SER A 66 6.05 0.09 15.28
CA SER A 66 7.23 0.11 16.15
C SER A 66 7.77 -1.31 16.37
N ASN A 67 7.76 -1.82 17.58
CA ASN A 67 8.18 -3.19 17.91
C ASN A 67 7.00 -4.13 18.18
N LYS A 68 5.76 -3.70 17.87
CA LYS A 68 4.55 -4.48 18.11
C LYS A 68 4.01 -5.04 16.79
N ILE A 69 3.71 -6.33 16.79
CA ILE A 69 3.08 -7.02 15.67
C ILE A 69 1.73 -7.56 16.13
N THR A 70 0.70 -7.26 15.35
CA THR A 70 -0.66 -7.73 15.58
C THR A 70 -1.13 -8.52 14.36
N VAL A 71 -1.69 -9.70 14.58
CA VAL A 71 -2.28 -10.54 13.53
C VAL A 71 -3.77 -10.28 13.46
N GLY A 72 -4.25 -9.91 12.28
CA GLY A 72 -5.68 -9.75 12.03
C GLY A 72 -6.37 -11.09 11.72
N PRO A 73 -7.73 -11.10 11.67
CA PRO A 73 -8.48 -12.27 11.25
C PRO A 73 -8.25 -12.57 9.76
N GLU A 74 -8.47 -13.82 9.37
CA GLU A 74 -8.55 -14.19 7.97
C GLU A 74 -9.88 -13.69 7.38
N LEU A 75 -9.76 -12.90 6.30
CA LEU A 75 -10.92 -12.32 5.62
C LEU A 75 -11.00 -12.82 4.18
N GLU A 76 -12.21 -13.07 3.71
CA GLU A 76 -12.47 -13.35 2.31
C GLU A 76 -12.12 -12.12 1.46
N VAL A 77 -11.49 -12.36 0.30
CA VAL A 77 -11.09 -11.30 -0.63
C VAL A 77 -12.03 -11.35 -1.83
N MET A 78 -12.67 -10.23 -2.13
CA MET A 78 -13.33 -10.03 -3.41
C MET A 78 -12.27 -9.78 -4.47
N LYS A 79 -12.09 -10.74 -5.37
CA LYS A 79 -11.13 -10.64 -6.47
C LYS A 79 -11.80 -9.99 -7.68
N ASP A 80 -11.02 -9.17 -8.38
CA ASP A 80 -11.32 -8.81 -9.76
C ASP A 80 -10.89 -9.94 -10.72
N GLU A 81 -11.06 -9.73 -12.04
CA GLU A 81 -10.68 -10.72 -13.05
C GLU A 81 -9.18 -11.05 -13.07
N SER A 82 -8.34 -10.14 -12.56
CA SER A 82 -6.88 -10.31 -12.48
C SER A 82 -6.45 -11.21 -11.31
N GLY A 83 -7.31 -11.39 -10.31
CA GLY A 83 -6.99 -12.07 -9.06
C GLY A 83 -5.99 -11.27 -8.20
N VAL A 84 -5.45 -11.93 -7.18
CA VAL A 84 -4.43 -11.35 -6.30
C VAL A 84 -3.06 -11.82 -6.77
N LEU A 85 -2.16 -10.87 -7.06
CA LEU A 85 -0.81 -11.14 -7.55
C LEU A 85 0.20 -11.07 -6.40
N PRO A 86 1.24 -11.93 -6.41
CA PRO A 86 2.28 -11.88 -5.39
C PRO A 86 3.13 -10.61 -5.52
N LEU A 87 3.42 -9.99 -4.38
CA LEU A 87 4.38 -8.90 -4.27
C LEU A 87 5.78 -9.48 -4.07
N LYS A 88 6.65 -9.30 -5.05
CA LYS A 88 8.03 -9.78 -5.02
C LYS A 88 8.97 -8.67 -4.57
N LEU A 89 9.60 -8.85 -3.42
CA LEU A 89 10.50 -7.85 -2.83
C LEU A 89 11.67 -7.48 -3.76
N ASN A 90 12.16 -8.42 -4.56
CA ASN A 90 13.25 -8.18 -5.51
C ASN A 90 12.87 -7.31 -6.70
N GLU A 91 11.59 -7.06 -6.93
CA GLU A 91 11.09 -6.12 -7.95
C GLU A 91 11.02 -4.67 -7.45
N ILE A 92 11.20 -4.45 -6.16
CA ILE A 92 11.23 -3.12 -5.54
C ILE A 92 12.66 -2.58 -5.63
N LYS A 93 12.90 -1.61 -6.50
CA LYS A 93 14.23 -1.03 -6.76
C LYS A 93 14.38 0.39 -6.22
N ILE A 94 13.28 1.12 -6.07
CA ILE A 94 13.28 2.41 -5.40
C ILE A 94 12.69 2.28 -4.01
N ASP A 95 13.17 3.09 -3.08
CA ASP A 95 12.67 3.10 -1.71
C ASP A 95 11.33 3.84 -1.58
N ASP A 96 10.63 3.57 -0.49
CA ASP A 96 9.30 4.11 -0.21
C ASP A 96 9.29 5.64 -0.13
N THR A 97 10.32 6.23 0.46
CA THR A 97 10.46 7.69 0.57
C THR A 97 10.64 8.33 -0.81
N SER A 98 11.45 7.73 -1.68
CA SER A 98 11.63 8.19 -3.07
C SER A 98 10.33 8.08 -3.85
N ALA A 99 9.59 6.98 -3.73
CA ALA A 99 8.30 6.81 -4.37
C ALA A 99 7.29 7.88 -3.91
N MET A 100 7.23 8.14 -2.61
CA MET A 100 6.38 9.19 -2.05
C MET A 100 6.75 10.59 -2.58
N ASN A 101 8.04 10.87 -2.68
CA ASN A 101 8.52 12.15 -3.22
C ASN A 101 8.15 12.30 -4.71
N HIS A 102 8.26 11.25 -5.53
CA HIS A 102 7.83 11.28 -6.92
C HIS A 102 6.33 11.55 -7.04
N ALA A 103 5.50 10.89 -6.24
CA ALA A 103 4.05 11.15 -6.20
C ALA A 103 3.74 12.59 -5.79
N ASN A 104 4.42 13.12 -4.77
CA ASN A 104 4.20 14.49 -4.33
C ASN A 104 4.67 15.53 -5.37
N GLN A 105 5.77 15.30 -6.06
CA GLN A 105 6.22 16.16 -7.16
C GLN A 105 5.20 16.17 -8.32
N ALA A 106 4.66 15.01 -8.70
CA ALA A 106 3.62 14.91 -9.71
C ALA A 106 2.34 15.65 -9.29
N ARG A 107 1.95 15.52 -8.02
CA ARG A 107 0.83 16.29 -7.43
C ARG A 107 1.07 17.78 -7.53
N LEU A 108 2.23 18.26 -7.10
CA LEU A 108 2.57 19.70 -7.15
C LEU A 108 2.57 20.24 -8.58
N LYS A 109 3.01 19.45 -9.54
CA LYS A 109 3.01 19.83 -10.95
C LYS A 109 1.61 19.97 -11.54
N SER A 110 0.70 19.06 -11.21
CA SER A 110 -0.63 18.97 -11.85
C SER A 110 -1.77 19.52 -10.97
N PHE A 111 -1.59 19.53 -9.64
CA PHE A 111 -2.62 19.85 -8.66
C PHE A 111 -2.07 20.68 -7.49
N SER A 112 -1.29 21.72 -7.78
CA SER A 112 -0.57 22.49 -6.76
C SER A 112 -1.48 23.17 -5.73
N ALA A 113 -2.71 23.50 -6.10
CA ALA A 113 -3.70 24.13 -5.20
C ALA A 113 -4.33 23.12 -4.22
N GLU A 114 -4.26 21.83 -4.53
CA GLU A 114 -4.86 20.78 -3.71
C GLU A 114 -3.98 20.43 -2.51
N GLN A 115 -4.48 20.68 -1.31
CA GLN A 115 -3.75 20.42 -0.07
C GLN A 115 -4.08 19.02 0.47
N PRO A 116 -3.10 18.13 0.66
CA PRO A 116 -3.33 16.81 1.25
C PRO A 116 -3.86 16.89 2.68
N LEU A 117 -4.87 16.08 2.97
CA LEU A 117 -5.41 15.83 4.30
C LEU A 117 -4.94 14.48 4.83
N LYS A 118 -5.00 13.45 3.98
CA LYS A 118 -4.51 12.09 4.26
C LYS A 118 -3.85 11.52 3.02
N ILE A 119 -2.91 10.61 3.22
CA ILE A 119 -2.24 9.92 2.12
C ILE A 119 -2.33 8.42 2.38
N PHE A 120 -2.89 7.70 1.41
CA PHE A 120 -2.92 6.24 1.37
C PHE A 120 -1.78 5.77 0.49
N PHE A 121 -0.86 5.03 1.07
CA PHE A 121 0.34 4.54 0.39
C PHE A 121 0.32 3.01 0.36
N ILE A 122 0.19 2.44 -0.83
CA ILE A 122 0.06 1.00 -1.04
C ILE A 122 1.18 0.53 -1.96
N LEU A 123 1.87 -0.53 -1.56
CA LEU A 123 2.83 -1.26 -2.38
C LEU A 123 2.20 -2.60 -2.76
N GLN A 124 2.06 -2.86 -4.06
CA GLN A 124 1.37 -4.05 -4.59
C GLN A 124 1.82 -4.37 -6.01
N THR A 125 1.50 -5.56 -6.48
CA THR A 125 1.67 -5.95 -7.89
C THR A 125 0.32 -5.96 -8.60
N LEU A 126 0.24 -5.26 -9.72
CA LEU A 126 -0.89 -5.24 -10.64
C LEU A 126 -0.45 -5.77 -12.01
N ASN A 127 -1.37 -5.86 -12.98
CA ASN A 127 -1.04 -6.28 -14.34
C ASN A 127 0.00 -5.38 -15.04
N ILE A 128 0.15 -4.14 -14.56
CA ILE A 128 1.14 -3.17 -15.03
C ILE A 128 2.51 -3.29 -14.33
N GLY A 129 2.68 -4.25 -13.43
CA GLY A 129 3.90 -4.49 -12.66
C GLY A 129 3.77 -4.16 -11.18
N THR A 130 4.90 -4.21 -10.48
CA THR A 130 4.98 -3.82 -9.07
C THR A 130 5.02 -2.30 -8.96
N ILE A 131 4.08 -1.75 -8.20
CA ILE A 131 3.84 -0.32 -8.11
C ILE A 131 3.67 0.15 -6.67
N TYR A 132 3.98 1.42 -6.46
CA TYR A 132 3.47 2.22 -5.37
C TYR A 132 2.20 2.95 -5.83
N ASN A 133 1.08 2.66 -5.20
CA ASN A 133 -0.21 3.29 -5.46
C ASN A 133 -0.46 4.34 -4.37
N VAL A 134 -0.27 5.61 -4.71
CA VAL A 134 -0.33 6.72 -3.76
C VAL A 134 -1.59 7.54 -4.02
N THR A 135 -2.46 7.62 -3.02
CA THR A 135 -3.68 8.39 -3.10
C THR A 135 -3.67 9.50 -2.06
N PHE A 136 -3.75 10.74 -2.52
CA PHE A 136 -3.96 11.90 -1.67
C PHE A 136 -5.46 12.18 -1.55
N LEU A 137 -5.98 12.16 -0.35
CA LEU A 137 -7.27 12.76 -0.03
C LEU A 137 -7.00 14.23 0.33
N THR A 138 -7.62 15.16 -0.39
CA THR A 138 -7.39 16.59 -0.22
C THR A 138 -8.44 17.25 0.67
N LYS A 139 -8.14 18.46 1.15
CA LYS A 139 -9.08 19.28 1.96
C LYS A 139 -10.33 19.67 1.18
N SER A 140 -10.25 19.72 -0.14
CA SER A 140 -11.40 19.97 -1.04
C SER A 140 -12.26 18.73 -1.29
N LEU A 141 -12.02 17.61 -0.58
CA LEU A 141 -12.66 16.31 -0.76
C LEU A 141 -12.49 15.75 -2.18
N ARG A 142 -11.29 15.88 -2.70
CA ARG A 142 -10.85 15.29 -3.96
C ARG A 142 -9.85 14.18 -3.67
N THR A 143 -9.90 13.10 -4.42
CA THR A 143 -8.84 12.09 -4.43
C THR A 143 -7.94 12.29 -5.63
N LEU A 144 -6.63 12.27 -5.40
CA LEU A 144 -5.59 12.32 -6.43
C LEU A 144 -4.81 11.03 -6.34
N ASN A 145 -4.83 10.22 -7.38
CA ASN A 145 -4.17 8.92 -7.40
C ASN A 145 -2.99 8.91 -8.37
N PHE A 146 -1.87 8.39 -7.91
CA PHE A 146 -0.64 8.22 -8.68
C PHE A 146 -0.14 6.79 -8.55
N LYS A 147 0.07 6.11 -9.67
CA LYS A 147 0.75 4.81 -9.70
C LYS A 147 2.18 5.03 -10.16
N ILE A 148 3.12 4.68 -9.29
CA ILE A 148 4.57 4.86 -9.48
C ILE A 148 5.20 3.49 -9.70
N SER A 149 6.01 3.33 -10.72
CA SER A 149 6.78 2.09 -10.92
C SER A 149 7.72 1.86 -9.75
N ALA A 150 7.64 0.70 -9.12
CA ALA A 150 8.56 0.32 -8.04
C ALA A 150 9.98 0.01 -8.56
N GLN A 151 10.15 -0.18 -9.87
CA GLN A 151 11.45 -0.42 -10.49
C GLN A 151 12.13 0.88 -10.93
N THR A 152 11.39 1.83 -11.52
CA THR A 152 11.98 3.00 -12.17
C THR A 152 11.66 4.32 -11.48
N GLY A 153 10.62 4.37 -10.65
CA GLY A 153 10.12 5.61 -10.05
C GLY A 153 9.26 6.46 -10.98
N GLU A 154 9.02 6.01 -12.21
CA GLU A 154 8.17 6.74 -13.16
C GLU A 154 6.70 6.73 -12.73
N VAL A 155 6.03 7.85 -12.96
CA VAL A 155 4.56 7.94 -12.82
C VAL A 155 3.92 7.24 -14.02
N ILE A 156 3.34 6.05 -13.79
CA ILE A 156 2.69 5.25 -14.83
C ILE A 156 1.32 5.83 -15.16
N THR A 157 0.53 6.17 -14.14
CA THR A 157 -0.80 6.77 -14.29
C THR A 157 -1.04 7.82 -13.22
N GLN A 158 -1.89 8.80 -13.56
CA GLN A 158 -2.45 9.73 -12.58
C GLN A 158 -3.93 9.97 -12.87
N SER A 159 -4.72 10.13 -11.83
CA SER A 159 -6.15 10.42 -11.92
C SER A 159 -6.61 11.30 -10.78
N SER A 160 -7.75 11.95 -10.98
CA SER A 160 -8.36 12.84 -9.99
C SER A 160 -9.87 12.66 -10.00
N GLU A 161 -10.47 12.47 -8.83
CA GLU A 161 -11.91 12.33 -8.65
C GLU A 161 -12.40 13.22 -7.51
N SER A 162 -13.58 13.84 -7.71
CA SER A 162 -14.24 14.61 -6.66
C SER A 162 -15.24 13.74 -5.91
N LEU A 163 -15.10 13.64 -4.60
CA LEU A 163 -16.04 12.90 -3.75
C LEU A 163 -17.40 13.59 -3.63
N VAL A 164 -17.44 14.91 -3.81
CA VAL A 164 -18.68 15.70 -3.72
C VAL A 164 -19.61 15.46 -4.92
N GLN A 165 -19.09 14.99 -6.07
CA GLN A 165 -19.89 14.73 -7.28
C GLN A 165 -20.51 13.32 -7.30
N MET A 166 -20.12 12.43 -6.42
CA MET A 166 -20.67 11.06 -6.37
C MET A 166 -22.15 11.03 -5.95
N ASP A 167 -22.63 12.04 -5.19
CA ASP A 167 -24.02 12.12 -4.73
C ASP A 167 -25.01 12.64 -5.79
N LYS A 168 -24.55 13.09 -6.97
CA LYS A 168 -25.42 13.63 -8.03
C LYS A 168 -25.80 12.60 -9.09
N LYS A 169 -25.38 11.37 -8.99
CA LYS A 169 -25.78 10.26 -9.87
C LYS A 169 -26.76 9.31 -9.16
N LYS A 170 -27.89 9.86 -8.78
CA LYS A 170 -29.08 9.07 -8.47
C LYS A 170 -30.20 9.44 -9.43
#